data_f09cfa92ad85f9a610428c82b4904d65
#
_entry.id   f09cfa92ad85f9a610428c82b4904d65
#
_cell.length_a   1.000
_cell.length_b   1.000
_cell.length_c   1.000
_cell.angle_alpha   90.00
_cell.angle_beta   90.00
_cell.angle_gamma   90.00
#
_symmetry.space_group_name_H-M   'P 1'
#
loop_
_entity.id
_entity.type
_entity.pdbx_description
1 polymer ?
#
loop_
_entity_poly.entity_id
_entity_poly.type
_entity_poly.pdbx_seq_one_letter_code
_entity_poly.pdbx_strand_id
1 'polypeptide(L)'
;KWYSAGDDLSVYQGKDSLFVAQIMVWYKDELAQGLQNGNWTGADRVLEMIRTYQQAKNKVIPMDEQKIKAEILYNQADVFSWCRKFYLILGGLLLGFVFAWMMNEKKGLKIVCRALIFGIGTVFICHTLGLALRWYIAGYAPWTNSYESMVYAGWMIVLGGLVFARRFYVLPALSALLGGVVLFVAGLNDMNPEITPLVPVLQSYWL
;
A
#
# COMPACT_ATOMS: atom_id res chain seq x y z
N LYS A 1 0.88 -26.12 1.74
CA LYS A 1 -0.54 -25.78 1.68
C LYS A 1 -0.88 -24.90 2.87
N TRP A 2 -1.54 -23.79 2.64
CA TRP A 2 -1.98 -22.86 3.68
C TRP A 2 -3.39 -23.29 4.14
N TYR A 3 -3.65 -23.23 5.44
CA TYR A 3 -4.94 -23.52 6.05
C TYR A 3 -5.42 -22.32 6.83
N SER A 4 -6.70 -21.98 6.74
CA SER A 4 -7.32 -20.96 7.57
C SER A 4 -7.89 -21.59 8.85
N ALA A 5 -8.24 -20.73 9.82
CA ALA A 5 -8.86 -21.22 11.07
C ALA A 5 -10.25 -21.84 10.87
N GLY A 6 -10.85 -21.70 9.66
CA GLY A 6 -12.13 -22.29 9.30
C GLY A 6 -12.05 -23.54 8.42
N ASP A 7 -10.83 -23.93 8.02
CA ASP A 7 -10.63 -25.12 7.20
C ASP A 7 -10.75 -26.42 8.03
N ASP A 8 -10.89 -27.54 7.32
CA ASP A 8 -10.83 -28.87 7.94
C ASP A 8 -9.43 -29.13 8.51
N LEU A 9 -9.31 -29.16 9.81
CA LEU A 9 -8.06 -29.32 10.56
C LEU A 9 -7.70 -30.80 10.80
N SER A 10 -8.43 -31.74 10.20
CA SER A 10 -8.18 -33.21 10.28
C SER A 10 -6.80 -33.60 9.75
N VAL A 11 -6.19 -32.74 8.94
CA VAL A 11 -4.83 -32.94 8.37
C VAL A 11 -3.74 -32.86 9.45
N TYR A 12 -4.00 -32.17 10.56
CA TYR A 12 -3.05 -32.05 11.66
C TYR A 12 -3.19 -33.25 12.60
N GLN A 13 -2.07 -33.89 12.93
CA GLN A 13 -2.05 -35.07 13.81
C GLN A 13 -1.31 -34.78 15.13
N GLY A 14 -1.72 -35.44 16.20
CA GLY A 14 -1.09 -35.37 17.52
C GLY A 14 -1.27 -34.04 18.23
N LYS A 15 -0.19 -33.55 18.88
CA LYS A 15 -0.23 -32.32 19.70
C LYS A 15 -0.50 -31.06 18.86
N ASP A 16 -0.11 -31.04 17.60
CA ASP A 16 -0.36 -29.91 16.70
C ASP A 16 -1.85 -29.77 16.37
N SER A 17 -2.58 -30.88 16.22
CA SER A 17 -4.02 -30.89 15.97
C SER A 17 -4.80 -30.21 17.09
N LEU A 18 -4.50 -30.54 18.34
CA LEU A 18 -5.15 -29.96 19.51
C LEU A 18 -4.87 -28.45 19.60
N PHE A 19 -3.60 -28.05 19.39
CA PHE A 19 -3.23 -26.65 19.44
C PHE A 19 -3.95 -25.83 18.37
N VAL A 20 -3.89 -26.26 17.11
CA VAL A 20 -4.46 -25.52 15.97
C VAL A 20 -5.99 -25.45 16.07
N ALA A 21 -6.65 -26.53 16.54
CA ALA A 21 -8.11 -26.57 16.70
C ALA A 21 -8.62 -25.62 17.80
N GLN A 22 -7.86 -25.43 18.89
CA GLN A 22 -8.34 -24.72 20.06
C GLN A 22 -7.81 -23.30 20.23
N ILE A 23 -6.66 -22.97 19.63
CA ILE A 23 -5.99 -21.71 19.90
C ILE A 23 -6.83 -20.47 19.54
N MET A 24 -7.61 -20.52 18.46
CA MET A 24 -8.48 -19.42 18.07
C MET A 24 -9.72 -19.31 18.95
N VAL A 25 -10.19 -20.42 19.52
CA VAL A 25 -11.28 -20.42 20.52
C VAL A 25 -10.78 -19.75 21.79
N TRP A 26 -9.62 -20.16 22.30
CA TRP A 26 -9.00 -19.53 23.48
C TRP A 26 -8.77 -18.04 23.27
N TYR A 27 -8.30 -17.64 22.10
CA TYR A 27 -8.10 -16.23 21.78
C TYR A 27 -9.41 -15.43 21.84
N LYS A 28 -10.49 -15.96 21.27
CA LYS A 28 -11.82 -15.32 21.33
C LYS A 28 -12.35 -15.21 22.76
N ASP A 29 -12.18 -16.25 23.57
CA ASP A 29 -12.62 -16.27 24.96
C ASP A 29 -11.87 -15.24 25.81
N GLU A 30 -10.54 -15.15 25.64
CA GLU A 30 -9.71 -14.15 26.33
C GLU A 30 -10.01 -12.71 25.84
N LEU A 31 -10.33 -12.51 24.56
CA LEU A 31 -10.81 -11.24 24.05
C LEU A 31 -12.16 -10.84 24.69
N ALA A 32 -13.09 -11.78 24.79
CA ALA A 32 -14.38 -11.52 25.42
C ALA A 32 -14.23 -11.13 26.90
N GLN A 33 -13.32 -11.80 27.64
CA GLN A 33 -12.98 -11.43 29.00
C GLN A 33 -12.30 -10.06 29.08
N GLY A 34 -11.37 -9.76 28.17
CA GLY A 34 -10.70 -8.47 28.08
C GLY A 34 -11.67 -7.31 27.85
N LEU A 35 -12.70 -7.51 27.02
CA LEU A 35 -13.77 -6.54 26.80
C LEU A 35 -14.60 -6.26 28.05
N GLN A 36 -14.83 -7.28 28.91
CA GLN A 36 -15.60 -7.13 30.14
C GLN A 36 -14.79 -6.50 31.27
N ASN A 37 -13.53 -6.89 31.41
CA ASN A 37 -12.70 -6.55 32.57
C ASN A 37 -11.65 -5.46 32.30
N GLY A 38 -11.49 -5.00 31.05
CA GLY A 38 -10.46 -4.06 30.64
C GLY A 38 -9.03 -4.62 30.70
N ASN A 39 -8.85 -5.93 30.92
CA ASN A 39 -7.56 -6.59 31.08
C ASN A 39 -7.27 -7.49 29.87
N TRP A 40 -6.27 -7.10 29.07
CA TRP A 40 -5.87 -7.77 27.82
C TRP A 40 -4.72 -8.76 27.96
N THR A 41 -4.18 -8.95 29.17
CA THR A 41 -3.01 -9.82 29.42
C THR A 41 -3.24 -11.29 29.02
N GLY A 42 -4.47 -11.78 29.11
CA GLY A 42 -4.85 -13.13 28.64
C GLY A 42 -4.74 -13.23 27.11
N ALA A 43 -5.36 -12.30 26.41
CA ALA A 43 -5.31 -12.25 24.93
C ALA A 43 -3.87 -12.09 24.41
N ASP A 44 -3.06 -11.22 25.03
CA ASP A 44 -1.65 -11.04 24.68
C ASP A 44 -0.84 -12.33 24.88
N ARG A 45 -1.13 -13.10 25.94
CA ARG A 45 -0.48 -14.39 26.19
C ARG A 45 -0.82 -15.40 25.09
N VAL A 46 -2.08 -15.46 24.65
CA VAL A 46 -2.46 -16.36 23.55
C VAL A 46 -1.81 -15.94 22.24
N LEU A 47 -1.70 -14.65 21.95
CA LEU A 47 -0.95 -14.15 20.78
C LEU A 47 0.52 -14.55 20.81
N GLU A 48 1.16 -14.47 21.98
CA GLU A 48 2.55 -14.90 22.14
C GLU A 48 2.71 -16.43 21.94
N MET A 49 1.73 -17.22 22.38
CA MET A 49 1.69 -18.67 22.11
C MET A 49 1.59 -18.95 20.60
N ILE A 50 0.73 -18.22 19.87
CA ILE A 50 0.60 -18.33 18.41
C ILE A 50 1.94 -17.98 17.75
N ARG A 51 2.55 -16.86 18.15
CA ARG A 51 3.84 -16.41 17.62
C ARG A 51 4.94 -17.45 17.84
N THR A 52 5.04 -17.98 19.05
CA THR A 52 6.03 -19.02 19.41
C THR A 52 5.83 -20.29 18.57
N TYR A 53 4.57 -20.70 18.38
CA TYR A 53 4.24 -21.86 17.54
C TYR A 53 4.63 -21.61 16.08
N GLN A 54 4.30 -20.45 15.53
CA GLN A 54 4.68 -20.05 14.19
C GLN A 54 6.20 -20.05 14.01
N GLN A 55 6.95 -19.48 14.94
CA GLN A 55 8.41 -19.47 14.92
C GLN A 55 9.00 -20.89 15.00
N ALA A 56 8.45 -21.76 15.84
CA ALA A 56 8.91 -23.16 15.95
C ALA A 56 8.69 -23.97 14.67
N LYS A 57 7.62 -23.66 13.93
CA LYS A 57 7.28 -24.33 12.65
C LYS A 57 7.91 -23.65 11.42
N ASN A 58 8.55 -22.50 11.61
CA ASN A 58 9.10 -21.65 10.54
C ASN A 58 10.33 -22.22 9.82
N LYS A 59 10.74 -23.45 10.09
CA LYS A 59 11.88 -24.09 9.40
C LYS A 59 11.70 -24.25 7.89
N VAL A 60 10.46 -24.18 7.40
CA VAL A 60 10.10 -24.39 5.98
C VAL A 60 9.96 -23.08 5.22
N ILE A 61 9.57 -22.00 5.91
CA ILE A 61 9.36 -20.67 5.30
C ILE A 61 9.97 -19.62 6.24
N PRO A 62 11.16 -19.10 5.93
CA PRO A 62 11.79 -18.07 6.75
C PRO A 62 10.93 -16.80 6.75
N MET A 63 10.35 -16.45 7.90
CA MET A 63 9.65 -15.19 8.08
C MET A 63 10.68 -14.09 8.36
N ASP A 64 10.74 -13.11 7.47
CA ASP A 64 11.55 -11.93 7.65
C ASP A 64 10.77 -10.90 8.49
N GLU A 65 11.11 -10.76 9.76
CA GLU A 65 10.45 -9.81 10.67
C GLU A 65 10.53 -8.36 10.17
N GLN A 66 11.58 -8.01 9.42
CA GLN A 66 11.72 -6.67 8.86
C GLN A 66 10.69 -6.43 7.75
N LYS A 67 10.48 -7.43 6.89
CA LYS A 67 9.44 -7.36 5.85
C LYS A 67 8.03 -7.29 6.44
N ILE A 68 7.75 -8.05 7.50
CA ILE A 68 6.45 -8.00 8.21
C ILE A 68 6.21 -6.59 8.78
N LYS A 69 7.20 -5.99 9.45
CA LYS A 69 7.09 -4.62 9.97
C LYS A 69 6.90 -3.59 8.86
N ALA A 70 7.62 -3.77 7.74
CA ALA A 70 7.49 -2.91 6.56
C ALA A 70 6.10 -3.01 5.95
N GLU A 71 5.51 -4.21 5.87
CA GLU A 71 4.16 -4.45 5.37
C GLU A 71 3.09 -3.83 6.28
N ILE A 72 3.23 -3.97 7.60
CA ILE A 72 2.34 -3.30 8.57
C ILE A 72 2.40 -1.78 8.38
N LEU A 73 3.60 -1.21 8.27
CA LEU A 73 3.78 0.23 8.02
C LEU A 73 3.15 0.65 6.69
N TYR A 74 3.36 -0.13 5.62
CA TYR A 74 2.79 0.11 4.29
C TYR A 74 1.26 0.15 4.32
N ASN A 75 0.64 -0.83 4.97
CA ASN A 75 -0.81 -0.93 5.09
C ASN A 75 -1.40 0.21 5.95
N GLN A 76 -0.73 0.58 7.04
CA GLN A 76 -1.16 1.69 7.90
C GLN A 76 -1.01 3.06 7.23
N ALA A 77 0.04 3.26 6.44
CA ALA A 77 0.32 4.53 5.78
C ALA A 77 -0.64 4.84 4.63
N ASP A 78 -1.22 3.82 3.98
CA ASP A 78 -2.15 3.92 2.83
C ASP A 78 -1.73 5.00 1.80
N VAL A 79 -0.43 4.94 1.42
CA VAL A 79 0.26 6.00 0.67
C VAL A 79 -0.46 6.35 -0.63
N PHE A 80 -0.96 5.36 -1.36
CA PHE A 80 -1.56 5.60 -2.68
C PHE A 80 -2.93 6.28 -2.59
N SER A 81 -3.71 6.04 -1.54
CA SER A 81 -4.96 6.78 -1.30
C SER A 81 -4.70 8.26 -0.98
N TRP A 82 -3.63 8.55 -0.23
CA TRP A 82 -3.21 9.93 0.00
C TRP A 82 -2.68 10.58 -1.28
N CYS A 83 -1.81 9.91 -2.04
CA CYS A 83 -1.31 10.39 -3.31
C CYS A 83 -2.45 10.74 -4.29
N ARG A 84 -3.46 9.87 -4.40
CA ARG A 84 -4.67 10.09 -5.21
C ARG A 84 -5.35 11.42 -4.85
N LYS A 85 -5.65 11.63 -3.56
CA LYS A 85 -6.33 12.83 -3.07
C LYS A 85 -5.52 14.09 -3.39
N PHE A 86 -4.22 14.07 -3.07
CA PHE A 86 -3.35 15.22 -3.29
C PHE A 86 -3.10 15.51 -4.77
N TYR A 87 -2.95 14.51 -5.63
CA TYR A 87 -2.83 14.72 -7.06
C TYR A 87 -4.08 15.39 -7.66
N LEU A 88 -5.27 14.95 -7.27
CA LEU A 88 -6.52 15.55 -7.75
C LEU A 88 -6.67 17.00 -7.26
N ILE A 89 -6.42 17.26 -5.98
CA ILE A 89 -6.54 18.58 -5.39
C ILE A 89 -5.48 19.55 -5.98
N LEU A 90 -4.20 19.18 -5.90
CA LEU A 90 -3.11 20.05 -6.37
C LEU A 90 -3.14 20.22 -7.88
N GLY A 91 -3.48 19.18 -8.64
CA GLY A 91 -3.64 19.24 -10.08
C GLY A 91 -4.76 20.17 -10.50
N GLY A 92 -5.93 20.08 -9.84
CA GLY A 92 -7.07 20.96 -10.09
C GLY A 92 -6.77 22.42 -9.73
N LEU A 93 -6.17 22.67 -8.56
CA LEU A 93 -5.75 24.01 -8.15
C LEU A 93 -4.72 24.58 -9.13
N LEU A 94 -3.70 23.79 -9.49
CA LEU A 94 -2.67 24.24 -10.44
C LEU A 94 -3.28 24.59 -11.78
N LEU A 95 -4.19 23.78 -12.30
CA LEU A 95 -4.86 24.05 -13.56
C LEU A 95 -5.62 25.39 -13.52
N GLY A 96 -6.41 25.63 -12.46
CA GLY A 96 -7.12 26.88 -12.26
C GLY A 96 -6.19 28.11 -12.16
N PHE A 97 -5.10 28.00 -11.38
CA PHE A 97 -4.13 29.09 -11.26
C PHE A 97 -3.32 29.33 -12.52
N VAL A 98 -3.04 28.32 -13.32
CA VAL A 98 -2.38 28.47 -14.62
C VAL A 98 -3.28 29.24 -15.59
N PHE A 99 -4.58 28.92 -15.67
CA PHE A 99 -5.51 29.70 -16.49
C PHE A 99 -5.64 31.14 -16.00
N ALA A 100 -5.76 31.37 -14.68
CA ALA A 100 -5.80 32.70 -14.11
C ALA A 100 -4.51 33.50 -14.41
N TRP A 101 -3.35 32.84 -14.38
CA TRP A 101 -2.08 33.46 -14.75
C TRP A 101 -2.01 33.79 -16.24
N MET A 102 -2.48 32.92 -17.11
CA MET A 102 -2.52 33.19 -18.55
C MET A 102 -3.40 34.39 -18.89
N MET A 103 -4.45 34.64 -18.12
CA MET A 103 -5.35 35.80 -18.30
C MET A 103 -4.77 37.10 -17.75
N ASN A 104 -4.04 37.06 -16.63
CA ASN A 104 -3.65 38.26 -15.90
C ASN A 104 -2.13 38.52 -15.81
N GLU A 105 -1.28 37.56 -16.18
CA GLU A 105 0.19 37.61 -16.17
C GLU A 105 0.84 38.12 -14.86
N LYS A 106 0.11 38.12 -13.73
CA LYS A 106 0.59 38.61 -12.44
C LYS A 106 1.72 37.73 -11.89
N LYS A 107 2.81 38.35 -11.44
CA LYS A 107 3.97 37.66 -10.84
C LYS A 107 3.57 36.78 -9.64
N GLY A 108 2.61 37.20 -8.84
CA GLY A 108 2.09 36.44 -7.70
C GLY A 108 1.48 35.11 -8.10
N LEU A 109 0.68 35.06 -9.18
CA LEU A 109 0.08 33.84 -9.69
C LEU A 109 1.15 32.85 -10.17
N LYS A 110 2.22 33.34 -10.79
CA LYS A 110 3.36 32.50 -11.20
C LYS A 110 4.08 31.86 -10.01
N ILE A 111 4.20 32.59 -8.89
CA ILE A 111 4.77 32.03 -7.65
C ILE A 111 3.89 30.93 -7.10
N VAL A 112 2.56 31.12 -7.05
CA VAL A 112 1.62 30.10 -6.62
C VAL A 112 1.71 28.85 -7.50
N CYS A 113 1.73 29.01 -8.82
CA CYS A 113 1.90 27.87 -9.73
C CYS A 113 3.19 27.06 -9.43
N ARG A 114 4.30 27.73 -9.18
CA ARG A 114 5.56 27.07 -8.82
C ARG A 114 5.47 26.33 -7.48
N ALA A 115 4.82 26.93 -6.49
CA ALA A 115 4.59 26.29 -5.19
C ALA A 115 3.73 25.03 -5.31
N LEU A 116 2.66 25.08 -6.13
CA LEU A 116 1.80 23.92 -6.40
C LEU A 116 2.57 22.82 -7.16
N ILE A 117 3.40 23.18 -8.13
CA ILE A 117 4.27 22.19 -8.83
C ILE A 117 5.23 21.55 -7.84
N PHE A 118 5.82 22.31 -6.92
CA PHE A 118 6.67 21.75 -5.86
C PHE A 118 5.88 20.79 -4.97
N GLY A 119 4.64 21.14 -4.61
CA GLY A 119 3.72 20.26 -3.87
C GLY A 119 3.46 18.94 -4.62
N ILE A 120 3.17 18.99 -5.94
CA ILE A 120 3.01 17.79 -6.78
C ILE A 120 4.29 16.96 -6.78
N GLY A 121 5.47 17.60 -6.85
CA GLY A 121 6.78 16.93 -6.75
C GLY A 121 6.98 16.19 -5.43
N THR A 122 6.53 16.79 -4.30
CA THR A 122 6.56 16.14 -2.98
C THR A 122 5.67 14.91 -2.95
N VAL A 123 4.44 15.00 -3.46
CA VAL A 123 3.53 13.85 -3.57
C VAL A 123 4.14 12.77 -4.47
N PHE A 124 4.81 13.15 -5.54
CA PHE A 124 5.50 12.20 -6.43
C PHE A 124 6.64 11.46 -5.72
N ILE A 125 7.39 12.11 -4.84
CA ILE A 125 8.39 11.44 -4.00
C ILE A 125 7.72 10.42 -3.08
N CYS A 126 6.62 10.79 -2.40
CA CYS A 126 5.86 9.85 -1.57
C CYS A 126 5.34 8.65 -2.39
N HIS A 127 4.85 8.89 -3.60
CA HIS A 127 4.41 7.85 -4.52
C HIS A 127 5.57 6.90 -4.88
N THR A 128 6.75 7.44 -5.20
CA THR A 128 7.95 6.66 -5.49
C THR A 128 8.39 5.82 -4.29
N LEU A 129 8.36 6.38 -3.08
CA LEU A 129 8.68 5.65 -1.85
C LEU A 129 7.67 4.53 -1.59
N GLY A 130 6.38 4.76 -1.87
CA GLY A 130 5.34 3.72 -1.78
C GLY A 130 5.61 2.55 -2.73
N LEU A 131 5.98 2.81 -3.98
CA LEU A 131 6.37 1.78 -4.95
C LEU A 131 7.64 1.05 -4.52
N ALA A 132 8.66 1.76 -4.04
CA ALA A 132 9.90 1.17 -3.56
C ALA A 132 9.66 0.25 -2.33
N LEU A 133 8.81 0.69 -1.40
CA LEU A 133 8.44 -0.10 -0.23
C LEU A 133 7.68 -1.36 -0.63
N ARG A 134 6.74 -1.25 -1.57
CA ARG A 134 6.01 -2.39 -2.12
C ARG A 134 6.96 -3.39 -2.79
N TRP A 135 7.92 -2.91 -3.58
CA TRP A 135 8.96 -3.76 -4.18
C TRP A 135 9.79 -4.50 -3.12
N TYR A 136 10.22 -3.78 -2.07
CA TYR A 136 10.99 -4.38 -0.98
C TYR A 136 10.22 -5.51 -0.26
N ILE A 137 8.93 -5.30 0.03
CA ILE A 137 8.08 -6.27 0.71
C ILE A 137 7.82 -7.48 -0.19
N ALA A 138 7.40 -7.25 -1.44
CA ALA A 138 7.06 -8.28 -2.41
C ALA A 138 8.28 -9.11 -2.86
N GLY A 139 9.46 -8.48 -2.94
CA GLY A 139 10.68 -9.10 -3.47
C GLY A 139 10.73 -9.16 -5.01
N TYR A 140 9.75 -8.57 -5.70
CA TYR A 140 9.68 -8.46 -7.17
C TYR A 140 9.15 -7.07 -7.57
N ALA A 141 9.35 -6.72 -8.85
CA ALA A 141 8.97 -5.41 -9.34
C ALA A 141 7.43 -5.21 -9.33
N PRO A 142 6.92 -4.02 -8.93
CA PRO A 142 5.51 -3.77 -8.68
C PRO A 142 4.72 -3.47 -9.98
N TRP A 143 4.65 -4.42 -10.90
CA TRP A 143 3.86 -4.37 -12.15
C TRP A 143 3.28 -5.73 -12.56
N THR A 144 3.12 -6.64 -11.61
CA THR A 144 2.74 -8.03 -11.87
C THR A 144 1.23 -8.27 -11.83
N ASN A 145 0.47 -7.40 -11.20
CA ASN A 145 -0.99 -7.46 -11.18
C ASN A 145 -1.62 -6.15 -11.69
N SER A 146 -2.93 -6.16 -11.93
CA SER A 146 -3.68 -5.02 -12.47
C SER A 146 -3.56 -3.78 -11.58
N TYR A 147 -3.63 -3.95 -10.25
CA TYR A 147 -3.46 -2.86 -9.30
C TYR A 147 -2.08 -2.21 -9.40
N GLU A 148 -1.02 -3.03 -9.37
CA GLU A 148 0.36 -2.56 -9.49
C GLU A 148 0.62 -1.85 -10.80
N SER A 149 0.13 -2.41 -11.90
CA SER A 149 0.25 -1.80 -13.24
C SER A 149 -0.42 -0.44 -13.30
N MET A 150 -1.58 -0.26 -12.68
CA MET A 150 -2.28 1.03 -12.62
C MET A 150 -1.53 2.04 -11.76
N VAL A 151 -1.03 1.62 -10.57
CA VAL A 151 -0.24 2.50 -9.70
C VAL A 151 1.04 2.95 -10.40
N TYR A 152 1.72 2.03 -11.09
CA TYR A 152 2.92 2.33 -11.86
C TYR A 152 2.63 3.24 -13.06
N ALA A 153 1.53 3.01 -13.79
CA ALA A 153 1.10 3.89 -14.89
C ALA A 153 0.81 5.32 -14.38
N GLY A 154 0.13 5.47 -13.24
CA GLY A 154 -0.08 6.77 -12.61
C GLY A 154 1.24 7.47 -12.27
N TRP A 155 2.22 6.74 -11.76
CA TRP A 155 3.57 7.25 -11.48
C TRP A 155 4.27 7.77 -12.74
N MET A 156 4.25 6.99 -13.84
CA MET A 156 4.86 7.37 -15.12
C MET A 156 4.21 8.61 -15.72
N ILE A 157 2.88 8.73 -15.64
CA ILE A 157 2.14 9.90 -16.14
C ILE A 157 2.59 11.17 -15.39
N VAL A 158 2.66 11.13 -14.06
CA VAL A 158 3.08 12.28 -13.25
C VAL A 158 4.55 12.63 -13.50
N LEU A 159 5.43 11.62 -13.63
CA LEU A 159 6.82 11.82 -14.00
C LEU A 159 6.95 12.61 -15.32
N GLY A 160 6.20 12.17 -16.35
CA GLY A 160 6.19 12.85 -17.65
C GLY A 160 5.81 14.33 -17.53
N GLY A 161 4.76 14.65 -16.75
CA GLY A 161 4.34 16.03 -16.51
C GLY A 161 5.40 16.86 -15.77
N LEU A 162 6.05 16.29 -14.76
CA LEU A 162 7.08 16.98 -13.97
C LEU A 162 8.35 17.27 -14.78
N VAL A 163 8.75 16.38 -15.69
CA VAL A 163 9.91 16.59 -16.58
C VAL A 163 9.74 17.88 -17.38
N PHE A 164 8.54 18.16 -17.86
CA PHE A 164 8.26 19.36 -18.66
C PHE A 164 7.76 20.55 -17.84
N ALA A 165 7.70 20.47 -16.51
CA ALA A 165 7.16 21.51 -15.63
C ALA A 165 7.84 22.87 -15.75
N ARG A 166 9.13 22.91 -16.11
CA ARG A 166 9.87 24.16 -16.28
C ARG A 166 9.43 24.93 -17.52
N ARG A 167 8.97 24.23 -18.55
CA ARG A 167 8.60 24.82 -19.84
C ARG A 167 7.10 25.08 -19.95
N PHE A 168 6.27 24.19 -19.45
CA PHE A 168 4.82 24.23 -19.59
C PHE A 168 4.14 23.94 -18.25
N TYR A 169 3.57 24.92 -17.60
CA TYR A 169 2.90 24.76 -16.30
C TYR A 169 1.58 23.96 -16.38
N VAL A 170 0.97 23.89 -17.57
CA VAL A 170 -0.24 23.09 -17.80
C VAL A 170 0.05 21.57 -17.69
N LEU A 171 1.22 21.11 -18.17
CA LEU A 171 1.54 19.67 -18.21
C LEU A 171 1.56 19.02 -16.82
N PRO A 172 2.22 19.57 -15.78
CA PRO A 172 2.17 18.97 -14.45
C PRO A 172 0.76 19.03 -13.84
N ALA A 173 -0.08 20.01 -14.19
CA ALA A 173 -1.46 20.05 -13.75
C ALA A 173 -2.27 18.88 -14.34
N LEU A 174 -2.22 18.71 -15.65
CA LEU A 174 -2.93 17.65 -16.35
C LEU A 174 -2.42 16.26 -15.97
N SER A 175 -1.09 16.09 -15.84
CA SER A 175 -0.50 14.81 -15.46
C SER A 175 -0.84 14.43 -14.00
N ALA A 176 -0.90 15.40 -13.08
CA ALA A 176 -1.34 15.16 -11.71
C ALA A 176 -2.81 14.76 -11.67
N LEU A 177 -3.71 15.46 -12.40
CA LEU A 177 -5.12 15.09 -12.49
C LEU A 177 -5.28 13.68 -13.07
N LEU A 178 -4.62 13.39 -14.20
CA LEU A 178 -4.73 12.09 -14.84
C LEU A 178 -4.15 10.98 -13.96
N GLY A 179 -2.99 11.20 -13.34
CA GLY A 179 -2.38 10.27 -12.39
C GLY A 179 -3.28 10.03 -11.16
N GLY A 180 -3.94 11.10 -10.66
CA GLY A 180 -4.93 11.00 -9.60
C GLY A 180 -6.16 10.18 -9.98
N VAL A 181 -6.67 10.33 -11.22
CA VAL A 181 -7.77 9.52 -11.75
C VAL A 181 -7.35 8.06 -11.91
N VAL A 182 -6.15 7.79 -12.43
CA VAL A 182 -5.62 6.43 -12.54
C VAL A 182 -5.50 5.75 -11.18
N LEU A 183 -4.99 6.46 -10.15
CA LEU A 183 -4.96 5.95 -8.78
C LEU A 183 -6.36 5.80 -8.16
N PHE A 184 -7.33 6.62 -8.60
CA PHE A 184 -8.73 6.46 -8.18
C PHE A 184 -9.30 5.14 -8.73
N VAL A 185 -9.08 4.86 -10.00
CA VAL A 185 -9.51 3.59 -10.64
C VAL A 185 -8.83 2.40 -9.99
N ALA A 186 -7.52 2.49 -9.71
CA ALA A 186 -6.79 1.43 -8.99
C ALA A 186 -7.36 1.15 -7.59
N GLY A 187 -7.92 2.16 -6.92
CA GLY A 187 -8.52 2.01 -5.59
C GLY A 187 -10.00 1.58 -5.60
N LEU A 188 -10.58 1.23 -6.75
CA LEU A 188 -11.91 0.63 -6.82
C LEU A 188 -11.84 -0.84 -6.38
N ASN A 189 -12.95 -1.35 -5.82
CA ASN A 189 -13.02 -2.69 -5.22
C ASN A 189 -12.74 -3.86 -6.17
N ASP A 190 -12.71 -3.62 -7.47
CA ASP A 190 -12.44 -4.65 -8.49
C ASP A 190 -10.94 -5.03 -8.59
N MET A 191 -10.05 -4.23 -7.99
CA MET A 191 -8.62 -4.47 -8.00
C MET A 191 -8.12 -4.80 -6.59
N ASN A 192 -7.45 -5.95 -6.44
CA ASN A 192 -6.90 -6.35 -5.15
C ASN A 192 -5.60 -5.58 -4.84
N PRO A 193 -5.58 -4.71 -3.81
CA PRO A 193 -4.39 -3.96 -3.41
C PRO A 193 -3.37 -4.81 -2.63
N GLU A 194 -3.73 -6.02 -2.20
CA GLU A 194 -2.86 -6.89 -1.41
C GLU A 194 -1.59 -7.28 -2.20
N ILE A 195 -0.52 -7.53 -1.45
CA ILE A 195 0.72 -8.04 -2.02
C ILE A 195 0.57 -9.55 -2.11
N THR A 196 0.32 -10.05 -3.31
CA THR A 196 0.14 -11.50 -3.56
C THR A 196 1.44 -12.12 -4.07
N PRO A 197 1.73 -13.40 -3.75
CA PRO A 197 2.89 -14.08 -4.31
C PRO A 197 2.74 -14.21 -5.84
N LEU A 198 3.88 -14.13 -6.55
CA LEU A 198 3.91 -14.32 -8.00
C LEU A 198 3.31 -15.66 -8.41
N VAL A 199 2.43 -15.63 -9.42
CA VAL A 199 1.96 -16.85 -10.06
C VAL A 199 3.16 -17.56 -10.70
N PRO A 200 3.31 -18.90 -10.58
CA PRO A 200 4.47 -19.65 -11.10
C PRO A 200 4.83 -19.38 -12.56
N VAL A 201 3.82 -19.06 -13.39
CA VAL A 201 4.01 -18.71 -14.80
C VAL A 201 4.80 -17.40 -15.01
N LEU A 202 4.74 -16.49 -14.02
CA LEU A 202 5.41 -15.19 -14.05
C LEU A 202 6.76 -15.21 -13.30
N GLN A 203 7.12 -16.32 -12.68
CA GLN A 203 8.42 -16.48 -12.03
C GLN A 203 9.51 -16.66 -13.09
N SER A 204 10.01 -15.56 -13.61
CA SER A 204 11.18 -15.54 -14.48
C SER A 204 12.31 -14.74 -13.82
N TYR A 205 13.55 -15.00 -14.25
CA TYR A 205 14.73 -14.29 -13.74
C TYR A 205 14.67 -12.76 -13.98
N TRP A 206 13.83 -12.31 -14.91
CA TRP A 206 13.68 -10.91 -15.32
C TRP A 206 12.47 -10.20 -14.70
N LEU A 207 11.62 -10.89 -13.97
CA LEU A 207 10.50 -10.39 -13.19
C LEU A 207 10.75 -10.56 -11.72
#